data_5f52edf89daf931eb2a8b775b76a97eb
#
_entry.id   5f52edf89daf931eb2a8b775b76a97eb
#
_cell.length_a   1.000
_cell.length_b   1.000
_cell.length_c   1.000
_cell.angle_alpha   90.00
_cell.angle_beta   90.00
_cell.angle_gamma   90.00
#
_symmetry.space_group_name_H-M   'P 1'
#
loop_
_entity.id
_entity.type
_entity.pdbx_description
1 polymer ?
#
loop_
_entity_poly.entity_id
_entity_poly.type
_entity_poly.pdbx_seq_one_letter_code
_entity_poly.pdbx_strand_id
1 'polypeptide(L)'
;ADVIGAIDCWYVFSEHDKVTPDDWAPRAREALGERYSGVALGGGTDLYFTELNREPPDPSMFDVLNFSRTPQVHAFDTRTLIQNAMTQSVVAANAPRLTRATPVSVSPISLRPRFNPNATEPDLDVGNTPLPSDVDARQMTYVAAHWTAMSIKYLAQAGSIAHATYFEAVGWKGIMQSAAGSLDPVNFPSTPGQRFPVWDVFAGLAGMTRAHTAQSSAPEEADALIVDDGGNERALVVNWSEEPRTVRIDDNPSATIPPTAMVILDLPHTN
;
A
#
# COMPACT_ATOMS: atom_id res chain seq x y z
N ALA A 1 -24.48 -6.14 -15.27
CA ALA A 1 -24.50 -5.80 -13.84
C ALA A 1 -24.06 -4.35 -13.73
N ASP A 2 -24.88 -3.51 -13.11
CA ASP A 2 -24.56 -2.11 -12.89
C ASP A 2 -23.44 -2.04 -11.83
N VAL A 3 -22.22 -1.75 -12.26
CA VAL A 3 -21.02 -1.61 -11.41
C VAL A 3 -21.09 -0.34 -10.55
N ILE A 4 -22.03 0.54 -10.84
CA ILE A 4 -22.14 1.88 -10.26
C ILE A 4 -22.45 1.87 -8.76
N GLY A 5 -23.22 0.90 -8.28
CA GLY A 5 -23.49 0.74 -6.84
C GLY A 5 -22.29 0.29 -5.99
N ALA A 6 -21.12 0.06 -6.62
CA ALA A 6 -19.90 -0.39 -5.97
C ALA A 6 -18.77 0.64 -6.02
N ILE A 7 -19.04 1.88 -6.48
CA ILE A 7 -18.02 2.94 -6.57
C ILE A 7 -18.20 3.89 -5.40
N ASP A 8 -17.19 3.94 -4.52
CA ASP A 8 -17.21 4.81 -3.34
C ASP A 8 -16.57 6.17 -3.62
N CYS A 9 -15.59 6.24 -4.53
CA CYS A 9 -14.88 7.47 -4.84
C CYS A 9 -14.36 7.49 -6.28
N TRP A 10 -14.48 8.63 -6.96
CA TRP A 10 -13.81 8.94 -8.20
C TRP A 10 -12.60 9.80 -7.93
N TYR A 11 -11.44 9.44 -8.47
CA TYR A 11 -10.22 10.26 -8.42
C TYR A 11 -9.99 10.93 -9.76
N VAL A 12 -9.68 12.22 -9.73
CA VAL A 12 -9.37 13.04 -10.90
C VAL A 12 -7.95 13.56 -10.78
N PHE A 13 -7.11 13.24 -11.75
CA PHE A 13 -5.73 13.70 -11.82
C PHE A 13 -5.47 14.40 -13.14
N SER A 14 -4.58 15.40 -13.12
CA SER A 14 -4.14 16.09 -14.32
C SER A 14 -3.06 15.28 -15.06
N GLU A 15 -3.08 15.27 -16.38
CA GLU A 15 -2.00 14.73 -17.21
C GLU A 15 -0.79 15.68 -17.30
N HIS A 16 -0.99 16.96 -16.95
CA HIS A 16 0.01 18.01 -17.15
C HIS A 16 0.53 18.58 -15.84
N ASP A 17 -0.33 18.64 -14.81
CA ASP A 17 0.00 19.20 -13.52
C ASP A 17 0.32 18.07 -12.54
N LYS A 18 1.27 18.30 -11.63
CA LYS A 18 1.65 17.32 -10.61
C LYS A 18 0.60 17.14 -9.52
N VAL A 19 -0.27 18.11 -9.37
CA VAL A 19 -1.39 18.11 -8.41
C VAL A 19 -2.65 18.56 -9.15
N THR A 20 -3.79 17.98 -8.80
CA THR A 20 -5.08 18.33 -9.41
C THR A 20 -5.40 19.81 -9.16
N PRO A 21 -5.57 20.62 -10.21
CA PRO A 21 -5.99 22.02 -10.04
C PRO A 21 -7.38 22.14 -9.42
N ASP A 22 -7.61 23.17 -8.60
CA ASP A 22 -8.87 23.37 -7.86
C ASP A 22 -10.09 23.47 -8.79
N ASP A 23 -9.95 24.09 -9.95
CA ASP A 23 -11.03 24.26 -10.92
C ASP A 23 -11.46 22.95 -11.62
N TRP A 24 -10.72 21.85 -11.40
CA TRP A 24 -11.09 20.55 -11.93
C TRP A 24 -12.21 19.88 -11.13
N ALA A 25 -12.37 20.20 -9.84
CA ALA A 25 -13.43 19.60 -9.03
C ALA A 25 -14.85 19.92 -9.57
N PRO A 26 -15.22 21.19 -9.85
CA PRO A 26 -16.52 21.49 -10.46
C PRO A 26 -16.66 20.90 -11.86
N ARG A 27 -15.61 20.91 -12.69
CA ARG A 27 -15.65 20.30 -14.03
C ARG A 27 -15.87 18.79 -13.98
N ALA A 28 -15.22 18.10 -13.03
CA ALA A 28 -15.40 16.67 -12.85
C ALA A 28 -16.82 16.34 -12.39
N ARG A 29 -17.38 17.10 -11.44
CA ARG A 29 -18.75 16.91 -10.98
C ARG A 29 -19.77 17.14 -12.10
N GLU A 30 -19.56 18.14 -12.94
CA GLU A 30 -20.37 18.39 -14.14
C GLU A 30 -20.29 17.22 -15.12
N ALA A 31 -19.07 16.75 -15.43
CA ALA A 31 -18.85 15.65 -16.38
C ALA A 31 -19.42 14.31 -15.88
N LEU A 32 -19.33 14.02 -14.58
CA LEU A 32 -19.91 12.84 -13.96
C LEU A 32 -21.44 12.88 -13.92
N GLY A 33 -22.02 14.08 -13.84
CA GLY A 33 -23.46 14.33 -13.88
C GLY A 33 -24.25 13.77 -12.70
N GLU A 34 -25.58 13.86 -12.78
CA GLU A 34 -26.47 13.44 -11.69
C GLU A 34 -26.33 11.97 -11.30
N ARG A 35 -25.96 11.13 -12.25
CA ARG A 35 -25.78 9.68 -12.02
C ARG A 35 -24.77 9.36 -10.92
N TYR A 36 -23.77 10.21 -10.74
CA TYR A 36 -22.68 10.04 -9.77
C TYR A 36 -22.67 11.12 -8.67
N SER A 37 -23.74 11.89 -8.53
CA SER A 37 -23.79 13.01 -7.60
C SER A 37 -23.62 12.61 -6.12
N GLY A 38 -23.90 11.34 -5.77
CA GLY A 38 -23.71 10.80 -4.43
C GLY A 38 -22.36 10.10 -4.21
N VAL A 39 -21.49 10.04 -5.23
CA VAL A 39 -20.16 9.41 -5.14
C VAL A 39 -19.12 10.46 -4.77
N ALA A 40 -18.23 10.14 -3.82
CA ALA A 40 -17.17 11.04 -3.41
C ALA A 40 -16.23 11.37 -4.58
N LEU A 41 -15.75 12.63 -4.61
CA LEU A 41 -14.76 13.09 -5.57
C LEU A 41 -13.42 13.30 -4.87
N GLY A 42 -12.41 12.56 -5.30
CA GLY A 42 -11.04 12.70 -4.86
C GLY A 42 -10.19 13.49 -5.83
N GLY A 43 -9.26 14.26 -5.30
CA GLY A 43 -8.22 14.98 -6.03
C GLY A 43 -6.86 14.83 -5.32
N GLY A 44 -5.95 15.73 -5.58
CA GLY A 44 -4.61 15.69 -5.04
C GLY A 44 -3.59 15.25 -6.08
N THR A 45 -2.87 14.18 -5.85
CA THR A 45 -1.85 13.72 -6.80
C THR A 45 -1.83 12.20 -6.92
N ASP A 46 -1.53 11.70 -8.09
CA ASP A 46 -1.17 10.29 -8.32
C ASP A 46 0.36 10.07 -8.21
N LEU A 47 1.09 11.13 -7.84
CA LEU A 47 2.51 11.13 -7.48
C LEU A 47 2.69 10.98 -5.97
N TYR A 48 3.81 11.44 -5.44
CA TYR A 48 4.17 11.24 -4.04
C TYR A 48 3.65 12.35 -3.14
N PHE A 49 3.59 12.07 -1.84
CA PHE A 49 3.27 13.05 -0.80
C PHE A 49 4.06 14.35 -0.91
N THR A 50 5.30 14.28 -1.41
CA THR A 50 6.15 15.45 -1.65
C THR A 50 5.49 16.47 -2.59
N GLU A 51 4.83 16.02 -3.64
CA GLU A 51 4.16 16.90 -4.59
C GLU A 51 2.92 17.52 -3.95
N LEU A 52 2.11 16.73 -3.26
CA LEU A 52 0.97 17.23 -2.49
C LEU A 52 1.40 18.25 -1.42
N ASN A 53 2.55 18.03 -0.76
CA ASN A 53 3.06 18.92 0.29
C ASN A 53 3.62 20.24 -0.28
N ARG A 54 4.12 20.24 -1.52
CA ARG A 54 4.66 21.43 -2.18
C ARG A 54 3.55 22.36 -2.68
N GLU A 55 2.49 21.79 -3.20
CA GLU A 55 1.40 22.50 -3.85
C GLU A 55 0.07 21.81 -3.49
N PRO A 56 -0.39 21.95 -2.24
CA PRO A 56 -1.65 21.34 -1.84
C PRO A 56 -2.83 22.05 -2.53
N PRO A 57 -3.78 21.29 -3.12
CA PRO A 57 -5.00 21.89 -3.64
C PRO A 57 -5.87 22.41 -2.48
N ASP A 58 -6.87 23.25 -2.76
CA ASP A 58 -7.84 23.60 -1.73
C ASP A 58 -8.62 22.35 -1.28
N PRO A 59 -8.42 21.89 -0.03
CA PRO A 59 -9.03 20.67 0.44
C PRO A 59 -10.57 20.73 0.50
N SER A 60 -11.15 21.93 0.48
CA SER A 60 -12.62 22.11 0.47
C SER A 60 -13.27 21.77 -0.88
N MET A 61 -12.48 21.65 -1.94
CA MET A 61 -12.97 21.33 -3.28
C MET A 61 -13.19 19.83 -3.49
N PHE A 62 -12.56 18.99 -2.67
CA PHE A 62 -12.57 17.55 -2.79
C PHE A 62 -13.08 16.86 -1.52
N ASP A 63 -13.73 15.71 -1.67
CA ASP A 63 -14.19 14.89 -0.55
C ASP A 63 -13.04 14.04 0.04
N VAL A 64 -12.02 13.74 -0.79
CA VAL A 64 -10.82 12.98 -0.41
C VAL A 64 -9.60 13.55 -1.11
N LEU A 65 -8.49 13.68 -0.42
CA LEU A 65 -7.19 14.00 -1.04
C LEU A 65 -6.30 12.77 -1.13
N ASN A 66 -5.65 12.60 -2.27
CA ASN A 66 -4.84 11.42 -2.59
C ASN A 66 -3.37 11.75 -2.80
N PHE A 67 -2.52 10.81 -2.46
CA PHE A 67 -1.14 10.70 -2.96
C PHE A 67 -0.77 9.22 -3.15
N SER A 68 0.19 8.95 -4.02
CA SER A 68 0.70 7.59 -4.21
C SER A 68 1.91 7.29 -3.33
N ARG A 69 2.26 6.00 -3.18
CA ARG A 69 3.39 5.57 -2.39
C ARG A 69 4.16 4.43 -3.05
N THR A 70 5.50 4.52 -2.96
CA THR A 70 6.43 3.44 -3.23
C THR A 70 7.57 3.49 -2.19
N PRO A 71 8.15 2.35 -1.78
CA PRO A 71 9.33 2.36 -0.91
C PRO A 71 10.63 2.66 -1.66
N GLN A 72 10.62 2.63 -2.99
CA GLN A 72 11.82 2.61 -3.83
C GLN A 72 11.88 3.83 -4.75
N VAL A 73 12.35 4.97 -4.25
CA VAL A 73 12.56 6.18 -5.05
C VAL A 73 14.04 6.37 -5.39
N HIS A 74 14.93 6.22 -4.41
CA HIS A 74 16.38 6.46 -4.55
C HIS A 74 17.22 5.26 -4.15
N ALA A 75 16.65 4.25 -3.52
CA ALA A 75 17.31 3.01 -3.11
C ALA A 75 16.41 1.81 -3.41
N PHE A 76 17.01 0.74 -3.90
CA PHE A 76 16.30 -0.42 -4.45
C PHE A 76 16.65 -1.74 -3.73
N ASP A 77 17.51 -1.68 -2.73
CA ASP A 77 17.89 -2.85 -1.94
C ASP A 77 16.80 -3.23 -0.92
N THR A 78 16.77 -4.50 -0.55
CA THR A 78 15.75 -5.06 0.35
C THR A 78 15.81 -4.44 1.75
N ARG A 79 17.00 -4.11 2.26
CA ARG A 79 17.15 -3.53 3.59
C ARG A 79 16.49 -2.15 3.66
N THR A 80 16.79 -1.28 2.69
CA THR A 80 16.15 0.05 2.61
C THR A 80 14.64 -0.07 2.43
N LEU A 81 14.16 -1.04 1.64
CA LEU A 81 12.74 -1.31 1.47
C LEU A 81 12.06 -1.63 2.83
N ILE A 82 12.68 -2.49 3.64
CA ILE A 82 12.18 -2.84 5.00
C ILE A 82 12.13 -1.59 5.89
N GLN A 83 13.24 -0.85 5.96
CA GLN A 83 13.36 0.35 6.81
C GLN A 83 12.35 1.44 6.41
N ASN A 84 12.06 1.57 5.12
CA ASN A 84 11.09 2.53 4.62
C ASN A 84 9.63 2.22 5.00
N ALA A 85 9.30 0.99 5.41
CA ALA A 85 7.96 0.66 5.88
C ALA A 85 7.54 1.54 7.07
N MET A 86 8.43 1.72 8.05
CA MET A 86 8.17 2.54 9.26
C MET A 86 7.94 4.02 8.95
N THR A 87 8.58 4.56 7.91
CA THR A 87 8.45 5.98 7.56
C THR A 87 7.05 6.39 7.11
N GLN A 88 6.22 5.42 6.75
CA GLN A 88 4.86 5.67 6.29
C GLN A 88 3.97 6.27 7.39
N SER A 89 4.17 5.86 8.64
CA SER A 89 3.44 6.44 9.79
C SER A 89 3.71 7.93 9.93
N VAL A 90 4.93 8.38 9.68
CA VAL A 90 5.31 9.80 9.76
C VAL A 90 4.63 10.61 8.67
N VAL A 91 4.62 10.09 7.42
CA VAL A 91 3.94 10.75 6.30
C VAL A 91 2.44 10.83 6.55
N ALA A 92 1.83 9.71 6.94
CA ALA A 92 0.41 9.63 7.23
C ALA A 92 0.00 10.57 8.37
N ALA A 93 0.75 10.61 9.47
CA ALA A 93 0.48 11.51 10.60
C ALA A 93 0.61 13.01 10.26
N ASN A 94 1.37 13.36 9.21
CA ASN A 94 1.49 14.74 8.75
C ASN A 94 0.43 15.13 7.72
N ALA A 95 -0.17 14.19 7.02
CA ALA A 95 -1.16 14.47 5.99
C ALA A 95 -2.33 15.35 6.46
N PRO A 96 -2.94 15.19 7.65
CA PRO A 96 -4.03 16.03 8.14
C PRO A 96 -3.70 17.53 8.25
N ARG A 97 -2.42 17.88 8.38
CA ARG A 97 -1.98 19.28 8.43
C ARG A 97 -2.17 19.99 7.10
N LEU A 98 -2.06 19.24 6.00
CA LEU A 98 -2.25 19.76 4.64
C LEU A 98 -3.71 19.73 4.24
N THR A 99 -4.43 18.70 4.64
CA THR A 99 -5.79 18.42 4.17
C THR A 99 -6.87 19.08 5.02
N ARG A 100 -6.51 19.80 6.11
CA ARG A 100 -7.44 20.48 7.01
C ARG A 100 -8.62 19.59 7.44
N ALA A 101 -8.34 18.33 7.77
CA ALA A 101 -9.29 17.29 8.13
C ALA A 101 -10.10 16.67 6.96
N THR A 102 -9.85 17.04 5.69
CA THR A 102 -10.34 16.25 4.56
C THR A 102 -9.73 14.85 4.62
N PRO A 103 -10.50 13.79 4.44
CA PRO A 103 -10.00 12.42 4.42
C PRO A 103 -8.84 12.23 3.43
N VAL A 104 -7.89 11.38 3.79
CA VAL A 104 -6.70 11.12 2.97
C VAL A 104 -6.71 9.69 2.45
N SER A 105 -6.43 9.54 1.18
CA SER A 105 -6.20 8.27 0.50
C SER A 105 -4.72 8.12 0.14
N VAL A 106 -4.22 6.90 0.22
CA VAL A 106 -2.91 6.53 -0.34
C VAL A 106 -3.14 5.53 -1.47
N SER A 107 -3.11 6.02 -2.71
CA SER A 107 -3.44 5.23 -3.90
C SER A 107 -2.73 5.74 -5.16
N PRO A 108 -2.14 4.84 -5.95
CA PRO A 108 -1.84 3.46 -5.61
C PRO A 108 -0.56 3.34 -4.76
N ILE A 109 -0.46 2.23 -4.05
CA ILE A 109 0.75 1.80 -3.38
C ILE A 109 1.37 0.69 -4.23
N SER A 110 2.64 0.84 -4.61
CA SER A 110 3.36 -0.13 -5.44
C SER A 110 4.79 -0.32 -4.95
N LEU A 111 5.41 -1.48 -5.21
CA LEU A 111 6.80 -1.71 -4.81
C LEU A 111 7.79 -0.83 -5.58
N ARG A 112 7.52 -0.55 -6.87
CA ARG A 112 8.31 0.32 -7.73
C ARG A 112 7.51 1.56 -8.10
N PRO A 113 8.17 2.69 -8.37
CA PRO A 113 7.54 3.85 -8.99
C PRO A 113 6.86 3.45 -10.29
N ARG A 114 5.65 3.93 -10.55
CA ARG A 114 4.98 3.72 -11.83
C ARG A 114 5.64 4.52 -12.95
N PHE A 115 6.19 5.66 -12.62
CA PHE A 115 6.95 6.56 -13.49
C PHE A 115 7.72 7.58 -12.62
N ASN A 116 8.72 8.23 -13.22
CA ASN A 116 9.45 9.31 -12.56
C ASN A 116 8.87 10.67 -12.99
N PRO A 117 8.19 11.41 -12.09
CA PRO A 117 7.55 12.68 -12.44
C PRO A 117 8.55 13.81 -12.77
N ASN A 118 9.82 13.60 -12.49
CA ASN A 118 10.89 14.57 -12.73
C ASN A 118 11.88 14.08 -13.79
N ALA A 119 11.60 12.98 -14.47
CA ALA A 119 12.43 12.49 -15.55
C ALA A 119 12.41 13.48 -16.72
N THR A 120 13.61 13.87 -17.17
CA THR A 120 13.81 14.68 -18.38
C THR A 120 14.00 13.79 -19.62
N GLU A 121 14.22 12.50 -19.41
CA GLU A 121 14.35 11.47 -20.42
C GLU A 121 13.52 10.26 -20.02
N PRO A 122 13.12 9.37 -20.96
CA PRO A 122 12.47 8.11 -20.62
C PRO A 122 13.29 7.37 -19.56
N ASP A 123 12.61 6.78 -18.57
CA ASP A 123 13.25 6.03 -17.49
C ASP A 123 14.18 4.96 -18.07
N LEU A 124 15.45 5.28 -18.12
CA LEU A 124 16.50 4.32 -18.39
C LEU A 124 16.65 3.47 -17.15
N ASP A 125 16.22 2.25 -17.26
CA ASP A 125 16.50 1.06 -16.45
C ASP A 125 17.17 1.33 -15.09
N VAL A 126 16.36 1.72 -14.10
CA VAL A 126 16.85 1.95 -12.75
C VAL A 126 16.96 0.59 -12.05
N GLY A 127 18.09 -0.09 -12.25
CA GLY A 127 18.40 -1.28 -11.50
C GLY A 127 18.91 -2.49 -12.29
N ASN A 128 19.36 -2.33 -13.53
CA ASN A 128 19.94 -3.43 -14.36
C ASN A 128 19.09 -4.71 -14.40
N THR A 129 17.77 -4.58 -14.41
CA THR A 129 16.88 -5.72 -14.59
C THR A 129 16.29 -5.68 -15.99
N PRO A 130 16.14 -6.82 -16.66
CA PRO A 130 15.48 -6.89 -17.98
C PRO A 130 13.96 -6.72 -17.90
N LEU A 131 13.40 -6.53 -16.69
CA LEU A 131 11.99 -6.23 -16.48
C LEU A 131 11.73 -4.71 -16.64
N PRO A 132 10.51 -4.29 -17.00
CA PRO A 132 10.12 -2.89 -17.00
C PRO A 132 10.46 -2.18 -15.68
N SER A 133 10.79 -0.90 -15.74
CA SER A 133 11.27 -0.12 -14.57
C SER A 133 10.28 -0.08 -13.40
N ASP A 134 8.98 -0.21 -13.69
CA ASP A 134 7.89 -0.23 -12.72
C ASP A 134 7.57 -1.63 -12.16
N VAL A 135 8.31 -2.66 -12.58
CA VAL A 135 8.16 -4.05 -12.12
C VAL A 135 9.28 -4.44 -11.16
N ASP A 136 8.91 -5.01 -10.04
CA ASP A 136 9.83 -5.59 -9.06
C ASP A 136 9.65 -7.11 -8.98
N ALA A 137 10.68 -7.88 -9.28
CA ALA A 137 10.62 -9.35 -9.20
C ALA A 137 10.29 -9.85 -7.78
N ARG A 138 10.56 -9.04 -6.74
CA ARG A 138 10.19 -9.38 -5.35
C ARG A 138 8.69 -9.34 -5.10
N GLN A 139 7.87 -8.84 -6.05
CA GLN A 139 6.41 -8.90 -5.97
C GLN A 139 5.90 -10.34 -5.78
N MET A 140 6.56 -11.32 -6.38
CA MET A 140 6.20 -12.74 -6.24
C MET A 140 6.83 -13.43 -5.04
N THR A 141 7.50 -12.69 -4.14
CA THR A 141 8.24 -13.24 -3.00
C THR A 141 7.68 -12.80 -1.66
N TYR A 142 8.16 -13.39 -0.56
CA TYR A 142 7.81 -12.98 0.80
C TYR A 142 8.20 -11.54 1.12
N VAL A 143 9.17 -10.95 0.42
CA VAL A 143 9.54 -9.55 0.62
C VAL A 143 8.35 -8.60 0.38
N ALA A 144 7.58 -8.83 -0.69
CA ALA A 144 6.37 -8.06 -0.95
C ALA A 144 5.30 -8.26 0.13
N ALA A 145 5.10 -9.52 0.58
CA ALA A 145 4.13 -9.83 1.63
C ALA A 145 4.49 -9.13 2.96
N HIS A 146 5.73 -9.25 3.38
CA HIS A 146 6.23 -8.64 4.61
C HIS A 146 6.09 -7.11 4.56
N TRP A 147 6.58 -6.50 3.47
CA TRP A 147 6.49 -5.07 3.30
C TRP A 147 5.03 -4.59 3.29
N THR A 148 4.14 -5.32 2.61
CA THR A 148 2.71 -4.97 2.54
C THR A 148 2.06 -5.02 3.92
N ALA A 149 2.28 -6.09 4.69
CA ALA A 149 1.74 -6.22 6.05
C ALA A 149 2.21 -5.05 6.94
N MET A 150 3.49 -4.70 6.86
CA MET A 150 4.04 -3.58 7.64
C MET A 150 3.58 -2.22 7.11
N SER A 151 3.43 -2.06 5.80
CA SER A 151 2.84 -0.85 5.21
C SER A 151 1.43 -0.61 5.75
N ILE A 152 0.59 -1.63 5.76
CA ILE A 152 -0.77 -1.56 6.33
C ILE A 152 -0.72 -1.20 7.81
N LYS A 153 0.16 -1.85 8.60
CA LYS A 153 0.36 -1.53 10.01
C LYS A 153 0.64 -0.04 10.22
N TYR A 154 1.68 0.47 9.56
CA TYR A 154 2.16 1.82 9.80
C TYR A 154 1.21 2.90 9.27
N LEU A 155 0.47 2.64 8.20
CA LEU A 155 -0.58 3.54 7.74
C LEU A 155 -1.80 3.53 8.69
N ALA A 156 -2.22 2.36 9.16
CA ALA A 156 -3.34 2.22 10.09
C ALA A 156 -3.05 2.87 11.43
N GLN A 157 -1.84 2.69 11.98
CA GLN A 157 -1.43 3.29 13.26
C GLN A 157 -1.43 4.82 13.25
N ALA A 158 -1.26 5.45 12.10
CA ALA A 158 -1.35 6.90 11.98
C ALA A 158 -2.78 7.44 12.19
N GLY A 159 -3.80 6.61 11.98
CA GLY A 159 -5.21 6.92 12.22
C GLY A 159 -5.80 8.02 11.31
N SER A 160 -5.07 8.44 10.28
CA SER A 160 -5.42 9.57 9.41
C SER A 160 -5.71 9.18 7.97
N ILE A 161 -5.47 7.91 7.62
CA ILE A 161 -5.67 7.39 6.26
C ILE A 161 -7.03 6.71 6.19
N ALA A 162 -7.89 7.22 5.32
CA ALA A 162 -9.23 6.68 5.08
C ALA A 162 -9.20 5.46 4.15
N HIS A 163 -8.36 5.51 3.13
CA HIS A 163 -8.25 4.45 2.11
C HIS A 163 -6.79 4.21 1.73
N ALA A 164 -6.47 2.94 1.49
CA ALA A 164 -5.18 2.52 0.93
C ALA A 164 -5.42 1.47 -0.16
N THR A 165 -4.92 1.72 -1.38
CA THR A 165 -5.07 0.81 -2.51
C THR A 165 -3.73 0.24 -2.88
N TYR A 166 -3.60 -1.08 -2.76
CA TYR A 166 -2.35 -1.80 -3.01
C TYR A 166 -2.39 -2.50 -4.35
N PHE A 167 -1.32 -2.29 -5.13
CA PHE A 167 -0.98 -3.06 -6.32
C PHE A 167 -2.08 -3.16 -7.39
N GLU A 168 -1.88 -4.11 -8.29
CA GLU A 168 -2.85 -4.63 -9.23
C GLU A 168 -3.40 -5.97 -8.72
N ALA A 169 -4.53 -6.41 -9.26
CA ALA A 169 -5.07 -7.70 -8.86
C ALA A 169 -4.25 -8.86 -9.48
N VAL A 170 -3.83 -8.71 -10.73
CA VAL A 170 -3.26 -9.78 -11.56
C VAL A 170 -2.07 -9.28 -12.36
N GLY A 171 -1.08 -10.14 -12.57
CA GLY A 171 0.10 -9.85 -13.37
C GLY A 171 1.34 -9.54 -12.53
N TRP A 172 2.37 -8.99 -13.15
CA TRP A 172 3.68 -8.76 -12.53
C TRP A 172 3.67 -7.81 -11.33
N LYS A 173 2.69 -6.91 -11.27
CA LYS A 173 2.46 -5.97 -10.17
C LYS A 173 1.25 -6.35 -9.32
N GLY A 174 0.73 -7.56 -9.51
CA GLY A 174 -0.46 -8.07 -8.86
C GLY A 174 -0.19 -8.86 -7.58
N ILE A 175 -1.27 -9.37 -7.00
CA ILE A 175 -1.22 -10.30 -5.88
C ILE A 175 -1.20 -11.76 -6.35
N MET A 176 -1.42 -11.97 -7.64
CA MET A 176 -1.34 -13.26 -8.32
C MET A 176 -0.95 -13.09 -9.78
N GLN A 177 -0.41 -14.15 -10.39
CA GLN A 177 -0.10 -14.17 -11.81
C GLN A 177 -1.36 -14.33 -12.66
N SER A 178 -1.32 -13.78 -13.89
CA SER A 178 -2.39 -13.94 -14.88
C SER A 178 -2.58 -15.41 -15.29
N ALA A 179 -3.76 -15.74 -15.82
CA ALA A 179 -4.04 -17.06 -16.37
C ALA A 179 -3.17 -17.42 -17.59
N ALA A 180 -2.60 -16.41 -18.26
CA ALA A 180 -1.68 -16.59 -19.38
C ALA A 180 -0.23 -16.89 -18.91
N GLY A 181 0.08 -16.69 -17.63
CA GLY A 181 1.43 -16.82 -17.08
C GLY A 181 2.27 -15.56 -17.23
N SER A 182 3.56 -15.67 -16.93
CA SER A 182 4.51 -14.57 -17.03
C SER A 182 4.86 -14.27 -18.50
N LEU A 183 4.91 -12.98 -18.85
CA LEU A 183 5.40 -12.53 -20.16
C LEU A 183 6.92 -12.69 -20.27
N ASP A 184 7.64 -12.76 -19.16
CA ASP A 184 9.07 -13.04 -19.08
C ASP A 184 9.33 -14.09 -18.00
N PRO A 185 9.20 -15.38 -18.29
CA PRO A 185 9.38 -16.43 -17.31
C PRO A 185 10.83 -16.63 -16.86
N VAL A 186 11.80 -15.99 -17.51
CA VAL A 186 13.22 -16.05 -17.12
C VAL A 186 13.46 -15.08 -15.96
N ASN A 187 12.98 -13.84 -16.07
CA ASN A 187 13.27 -12.78 -15.10
C ASN A 187 12.15 -12.62 -14.08
N PHE A 188 10.95 -13.14 -14.37
CA PHE A 188 9.82 -13.22 -13.45
C PHE A 188 9.21 -14.63 -13.51
N PRO A 189 9.84 -15.64 -12.89
CA PRO A 189 9.48 -17.05 -13.02
C PRO A 189 8.23 -17.40 -12.19
N SER A 190 7.07 -17.04 -12.69
CA SER A 190 5.78 -17.36 -12.08
C SER A 190 4.89 -18.15 -13.05
N THR A 191 4.12 -19.09 -12.50
CA THR A 191 3.23 -19.97 -13.26
C THR A 191 1.83 -19.33 -13.43
N PRO A 192 1.06 -19.74 -14.46
CA PRO A 192 -0.30 -19.26 -14.66
C PRO A 192 -1.17 -19.40 -13.41
N GLY A 193 -1.81 -18.30 -12.98
CA GLY A 193 -2.69 -18.27 -11.81
C GLY A 193 -2.00 -18.44 -10.46
N GLN A 194 -0.68 -18.43 -10.40
CA GLN A 194 0.08 -18.53 -9.15
C GLN A 194 -0.28 -17.38 -8.21
N ARG A 195 -0.73 -17.70 -7.00
CA ARG A 195 -0.85 -16.72 -5.91
C ARG A 195 0.54 -16.39 -5.39
N PHE A 196 0.82 -15.10 -5.24
CA PHE A 196 2.06 -14.64 -4.62
C PHE A 196 1.88 -14.58 -3.09
N PRO A 197 2.94 -14.64 -2.29
CA PRO A 197 2.82 -14.58 -0.82
C PRO A 197 2.05 -13.35 -0.30
N VAL A 198 2.04 -12.25 -1.03
CA VAL A 198 1.25 -11.06 -0.70
C VAL A 198 -0.28 -11.33 -0.71
N TRP A 199 -0.75 -12.36 -1.42
CA TRP A 199 -2.12 -12.82 -1.35
C TRP A 199 -2.54 -13.19 0.09
N ASP A 200 -1.64 -13.85 0.84
CA ASP A 200 -1.92 -14.31 2.20
C ASP A 200 -2.09 -13.14 3.18
N VAL A 201 -1.44 -12.00 2.91
CA VAL A 201 -1.67 -10.76 3.68
C VAL A 201 -3.14 -10.34 3.56
N PHE A 202 -3.65 -10.20 2.33
CA PHE A 202 -5.04 -9.78 2.12
C PHE A 202 -6.05 -10.84 2.57
N ALA A 203 -5.73 -12.12 2.40
CA ALA A 203 -6.56 -13.21 2.92
C ALA A 203 -6.64 -13.19 4.44
N GLY A 204 -5.52 -12.91 5.11
CA GLY A 204 -5.46 -12.76 6.57
C GLY A 204 -6.23 -11.54 7.10
N LEU A 205 -6.37 -10.50 6.27
CA LEU A 205 -7.12 -9.29 6.61
C LEU A 205 -8.61 -9.38 6.26
N ALA A 206 -9.00 -10.36 5.45
CA ALA A 206 -10.39 -10.47 5.02
C ALA A 206 -11.35 -10.64 6.20
N GLY A 207 -12.34 -9.74 6.29
CA GLY A 207 -13.30 -9.69 7.39
C GLY A 207 -12.81 -8.96 8.65
N MET A 208 -11.54 -8.58 8.73
CA MET A 208 -11.04 -7.76 9.84
C MET A 208 -11.53 -6.32 9.70
N THR A 209 -11.87 -5.69 10.82
CA THR A 209 -12.49 -4.37 10.86
C THR A 209 -11.68 -3.33 11.61
N ARG A 210 -10.69 -3.77 12.40
CA ARG A 210 -9.82 -2.89 13.19
C ARG A 210 -8.38 -3.34 13.12
N ALA A 211 -7.46 -2.39 13.22
CA ALA A 211 -6.04 -2.64 13.41
C ALA A 211 -5.60 -2.04 14.75
N HIS A 212 -4.82 -2.79 15.51
CA HIS A 212 -4.31 -2.38 16.80
C HIS A 212 -2.92 -1.77 16.69
N THR A 213 -2.64 -0.80 17.56
CA THR A 213 -1.28 -0.27 17.72
C THR A 213 -0.39 -1.35 18.31
N ALA A 214 0.67 -1.71 17.61
CA ALA A 214 1.65 -2.68 18.05
C ALA A 214 3.07 -2.09 17.90
N GLN A 215 3.91 -2.31 18.91
CA GLN A 215 5.31 -1.90 18.88
C GLN A 215 6.19 -3.13 19.01
N SER A 216 7.10 -3.32 18.07
CA SER A 216 8.16 -4.32 18.18
C SER A 216 9.37 -3.74 18.91
N SER A 217 10.04 -4.55 19.72
CA SER A 217 11.34 -4.22 20.30
C SER A 217 12.47 -4.22 19.29
N ALA A 218 12.29 -4.87 18.13
CA ALA A 218 13.26 -4.96 17.04
C ALA A 218 12.56 -4.97 15.66
N PRO A 219 11.92 -3.86 15.24
CA PRO A 219 11.07 -3.82 14.05
C PRO A 219 11.80 -4.07 12.74
N GLU A 220 13.13 -3.87 12.71
CA GLU A 220 13.98 -4.22 11.55
C GLU A 220 14.28 -5.72 11.44
N GLU A 221 14.00 -6.50 12.48
CA GLU A 221 14.22 -7.94 12.51
C GLU A 221 12.91 -8.71 12.47
N ALA A 222 11.95 -8.32 13.32
CA ALA A 222 10.62 -8.91 13.38
C ALA A 222 9.58 -7.89 13.83
N ASP A 223 8.41 -7.93 13.22
CA ASP A 223 7.32 -7.00 13.54
C ASP A 223 5.96 -7.67 13.33
N ALA A 224 4.87 -7.06 13.80
CA ALA A 224 3.54 -7.61 13.69
C ALA A 224 2.47 -6.55 13.38
N LEU A 225 1.54 -6.90 12.48
CA LEU A 225 0.27 -6.23 12.30
C LEU A 225 -0.80 -7.03 13.05
N ILE A 226 -1.44 -6.40 14.03
CA ILE A 226 -2.51 -7.00 14.83
C ILE A 226 -3.86 -6.44 14.36
N VAL A 227 -4.79 -7.33 14.06
CA VAL A 227 -6.13 -6.98 13.54
C VAL A 227 -7.22 -7.80 14.20
N ASP A 228 -8.45 -7.27 14.27
CA ASP A 228 -9.62 -7.98 14.78
C ASP A 228 -10.90 -7.68 14.00
N ASP A 229 -11.89 -8.56 14.14
CA ASP A 229 -13.25 -8.43 13.60
C ASP A 229 -14.32 -8.15 14.69
N GLY A 230 -13.88 -7.90 15.93
CA GLY A 230 -14.74 -7.76 17.11
C GLY A 230 -14.97 -9.07 17.87
N GLY A 231 -14.49 -10.18 17.37
CA GLY A 231 -14.62 -11.51 17.99
C GLY A 231 -13.36 -12.36 17.88
N ASN A 232 -12.57 -12.16 16.83
CA ASN A 232 -11.34 -12.90 16.59
C ASN A 232 -10.20 -11.89 16.38
N GLU A 233 -9.08 -12.13 17.03
CA GLU A 233 -7.88 -11.31 16.89
C GLU A 233 -6.78 -12.12 16.19
N ARG A 234 -6.08 -11.51 15.27
CA ARG A 234 -4.97 -12.10 14.51
C ARG A 234 -3.76 -11.21 14.51
N ALA A 235 -2.58 -11.85 14.52
CA ALA A 235 -1.32 -11.19 14.26
C ALA A 235 -0.69 -11.74 12.99
N LEU A 236 -0.44 -10.86 12.02
CA LEU A 236 0.42 -11.14 10.88
C LEU A 236 1.84 -10.80 11.31
N VAL A 237 2.62 -11.80 11.70
CA VAL A 237 3.97 -11.63 12.21
C VAL A 237 4.96 -11.86 11.09
N VAL A 238 5.84 -10.89 10.86
CA VAL A 238 6.92 -10.97 9.86
C VAL A 238 8.26 -11.13 10.55
N ASN A 239 9.11 -11.99 10.02
CA ASN A 239 10.51 -12.11 10.39
C ASN A 239 11.36 -11.77 9.15
N TRP A 240 12.07 -10.65 9.21
CA TRP A 240 12.95 -10.18 8.12
C TRP A 240 14.34 -10.81 8.17
N SER A 241 14.70 -11.36 9.34
CA SER A 241 16.05 -11.88 9.57
C SER A 241 16.28 -13.23 8.89
N GLU A 242 17.53 -13.57 8.68
CA GLU A 242 17.97 -14.88 8.17
C GLU A 242 17.95 -15.97 9.25
N GLU A 243 17.62 -15.61 10.51
CA GLU A 243 17.56 -16.50 11.65
C GLU A 243 16.12 -16.63 12.16
N PRO A 244 15.75 -17.77 12.77
CA PRO A 244 14.47 -17.91 13.46
C PRO A 244 14.36 -16.89 14.60
N ARG A 245 13.18 -16.28 14.75
CA ARG A 245 12.91 -15.32 15.84
C ARG A 245 11.79 -15.84 16.72
N THR A 246 12.04 -15.83 18.03
CA THR A 246 10.98 -16.06 19.01
C THR A 246 10.29 -14.75 19.30
N VAL A 247 9.02 -14.68 18.99
CA VAL A 247 8.17 -13.50 19.18
C VAL A 247 7.14 -13.81 20.25
N ARG A 248 6.88 -12.84 21.12
CA ARG A 248 5.79 -12.87 22.08
C ARG A 248 4.97 -11.59 21.91
N ILE A 249 3.67 -11.75 21.80
CA ILE A 249 2.71 -10.64 21.67
C ILE A 249 2.00 -10.53 23.01
N ASP A 250 2.29 -9.48 23.77
CA ASP A 250 1.80 -9.23 25.10
C ASP A 250 1.93 -10.47 26.01
N ASP A 251 0.84 -10.92 26.64
CA ASP A 251 0.81 -12.09 27.52
C ASP A 251 0.57 -13.42 26.78
N ASN A 252 0.48 -13.38 25.43
CA ASN A 252 0.28 -14.59 24.63
C ASN A 252 1.51 -15.52 24.66
N PRO A 253 1.31 -16.82 24.41
CA PRO A 253 2.42 -17.75 24.26
C PRO A 253 3.39 -17.31 23.18
N SER A 254 4.68 -17.56 23.42
CA SER A 254 5.71 -17.27 22.43
C SER A 254 5.58 -18.19 21.21
N ALA A 255 5.79 -17.63 20.01
CA ALA A 255 5.87 -18.37 18.75
C ALA A 255 7.25 -18.19 18.13
N THR A 256 7.77 -19.25 17.51
CA THR A 256 9.00 -19.18 16.73
C THR A 256 8.65 -18.98 15.27
N ILE A 257 9.08 -17.86 14.70
CA ILE A 257 8.84 -17.48 13.33
C ILE A 257 10.08 -17.87 12.51
N PRO A 258 9.93 -18.70 11.47
CA PRO A 258 11.06 -19.10 10.63
C PRO A 258 11.76 -17.89 9.97
N PRO A 259 13.00 -18.07 9.50
CA PRO A 259 13.71 -17.03 8.75
C PRO A 259 12.91 -16.56 7.55
N THR A 260 12.94 -15.26 7.28
CA THR A 260 12.30 -14.63 6.10
C THR A 260 10.86 -15.08 5.85
N ALA A 261 10.09 -15.32 6.93
CA ALA A 261 8.73 -15.82 6.86
C ALA A 261 7.71 -14.82 7.43
N MET A 262 6.48 -14.93 6.95
CA MET A 262 5.29 -14.37 7.57
C MET A 262 4.43 -15.53 8.10
N VAL A 263 3.95 -15.39 9.33
CA VAL A 263 3.04 -16.34 9.97
C VAL A 263 1.81 -15.59 10.47
N ILE A 264 0.65 -16.18 10.25
CA ILE A 264 -0.60 -15.68 10.81
C ILE A 264 -0.89 -16.48 12.09
N LEU A 265 -1.01 -15.76 13.21
CA LEU A 265 -1.32 -16.32 14.52
C LEU A 265 -2.71 -15.85 14.93
N ASP A 266 -3.60 -16.78 15.27
CA ASP A 266 -4.84 -16.46 15.96
C ASP A 266 -4.49 -16.20 17.45
N LEU A 267 -4.88 -15.04 17.95
CA LEU A 267 -4.61 -14.64 19.34
C LEU A 267 -5.83 -14.97 20.22
N PRO A 268 -5.63 -15.56 21.39
CA PRO A 268 -6.72 -15.81 22.32
C PRO A 268 -7.28 -14.47 22.82
N HIS A 269 -8.59 -14.37 22.94
CA HIS A 269 -9.22 -13.19 23.55
C HIS A 269 -8.70 -12.96 24.96
N THR A 270 -8.10 -11.81 25.19
CA THR A 270 -7.95 -11.28 26.53
C THR A 270 -9.29 -10.71 26.96
N ASN A 271 -9.98 -11.44 27.87
CA ASN A 271 -11.21 -10.97 28.51
C ASN A 271 -10.99 -9.68 29.31
#